data_222626f80ef8de6993f0fc7db2624a48
#
_entry.id   222626f80ef8de6993f0fc7db2624a48
#
_cell.length_a   1.000
_cell.length_b   1.000
_cell.length_c   1.000
_cell.angle_alpha   90.00
_cell.angle_beta   90.00
_cell.angle_gamma   90.00
#
_symmetry.space_group_name_H-M   'P 1'
#
loop_
_entity.id
_entity.type
_entity.pdbx_description
1 polymer ?
#
loop_
_entity_poly.entity_id
_entity_poly.type
_entity_poly.pdbx_seq_one_letter_code
_entity_poly.pdbx_strand_id
1 'polypeptide(L)'
;VEAARAGSVLDDIAANGLIAVVFSQPSTHRTIQLKGSDARVTRVTGADRVIAQRHLQAWVQDLQLIGYAADFARAVRGEAPDLVAVAFTLASAFLQTPGPAAGTRLRQ
;
A
#
# COMPACT_ATOMS: atom_id res chain seq x y z
N VAL A 1 -2.16 -7.21 -2.14
CA VAL A 1 -1.09 -7.01 -3.13
C VAL A 1 -1.18 -8.02 -4.25
N GLU A 2 -0.65 -7.69 -5.36
CA GLU A 2 -0.60 -8.58 -6.52
C GLU A 2 0.53 -9.60 -6.36
N ALA A 3 0.19 -10.90 -6.33
CA ALA A 3 1.15 -11.96 -6.06
C ALA A 3 2.32 -11.98 -7.05
N ALA A 4 2.06 -11.80 -8.35
CA ALA A 4 3.10 -11.86 -9.38
C ALA A 4 4.16 -10.75 -9.24
N ARG A 5 3.76 -9.56 -8.77
CA ARG A 5 4.67 -8.43 -8.59
C ARG A 5 5.38 -8.42 -7.24
N ALA A 6 4.84 -9.14 -6.26
CA ALA A 6 5.32 -9.12 -4.88
C ALA A 6 6.06 -10.40 -4.47
N GLY A 7 6.42 -11.26 -5.42
CA GLY A 7 6.94 -12.61 -5.14
C GLY A 7 8.09 -12.64 -4.13
N SER A 8 9.16 -11.86 -4.35
CA SER A 8 10.30 -11.82 -3.42
C SER A 8 9.94 -11.21 -2.07
N VAL A 9 9.07 -10.19 -2.05
CA VAL A 9 8.57 -9.58 -0.82
C VAL A 9 7.75 -10.58 -0.01
N LEU A 10 6.90 -11.35 -0.66
CA LEU A 10 6.10 -12.38 -0.01
C LEU A 10 6.97 -13.50 0.58
N ASP A 11 8.03 -13.88 -0.10
CA ASP A 11 9.01 -14.84 0.40
C ASP A 11 9.73 -14.33 1.66
N ASP A 12 10.13 -13.07 1.65
CA ASP A 12 10.76 -12.42 2.81
C ASP A 12 9.80 -12.35 4.00
N ILE A 13 8.54 -12.01 3.77
CA ILE A 13 7.50 -12.01 4.82
C ILE A 13 7.34 -13.40 5.41
N ALA A 14 7.26 -14.43 4.59
CA ALA A 14 7.15 -15.81 5.05
C ALA A 14 8.36 -16.24 5.87
N ALA A 15 9.54 -15.73 5.56
CA ALA A 15 10.78 -16.09 6.26
C ALA A 15 10.91 -15.45 7.65
N ASN A 16 10.50 -14.20 7.83
CA ASN A 16 10.78 -13.45 9.08
C ASN A 16 9.64 -12.58 9.60
N GLY A 17 8.57 -12.38 8.86
CA GLY A 17 7.42 -11.56 9.26
C GLY A 17 7.69 -10.05 9.30
N LEU A 18 8.89 -9.59 8.96
CA LEU A 18 9.20 -8.17 8.97
C LEU A 18 8.54 -7.47 7.79
N ILE A 19 7.90 -6.33 8.06
CA ILE A 19 7.22 -5.55 7.03
C ILE A 19 7.33 -4.06 7.29
N ALA A 20 7.50 -3.30 6.21
CA ALA A 20 7.31 -1.86 6.19
C ALA A 20 6.45 -1.53 4.97
N VAL A 21 5.35 -0.86 5.18
CA VAL A 21 4.40 -0.48 4.13
C VAL A 21 4.33 1.04 4.06
N VAL A 22 4.45 1.57 2.86
CA VAL A 22 4.39 3.01 2.61
C VAL A 22 3.12 3.31 1.84
N PHE A 23 2.35 4.27 2.34
CA PHE A 23 1.17 4.81 1.66
C PHE A 23 1.39 6.27 1.33
N SER A 24 1.24 6.63 0.08
CA SER A 24 1.39 8.01 -0.40
C SER A 24 0.15 8.47 -1.13
N GLN A 25 -0.22 9.73 -0.90
CA GLN A 25 -1.26 10.40 -1.67
C GLN A 25 -0.59 11.25 -2.76
N PRO A 26 -0.76 10.92 -4.06
CA PRO A 26 -0.04 11.60 -5.13
C PRO A 26 -0.24 13.13 -5.18
N SER A 27 -1.46 13.60 -4.95
CA SER A 27 -1.79 15.03 -5.07
C SER A 27 -1.18 15.91 -3.98
N THR A 28 -0.86 15.35 -2.81
CA THR A 28 -0.38 16.10 -1.64
C THR A 28 1.01 15.68 -1.20
N HIS A 29 1.53 14.58 -1.71
CA HIS A 29 2.74 13.89 -1.23
C HIS A 29 2.67 13.46 0.24
N ARG A 30 1.50 13.48 0.86
CA ARG A 30 1.33 12.93 2.20
C ARG A 30 1.68 11.46 2.19
N THR A 31 2.61 11.08 3.07
CA THR A 31 3.18 9.74 3.08
C THR A 31 3.29 9.24 4.50
N ILE A 32 2.79 8.03 4.75
CA ILE A 32 2.92 7.32 6.03
C ILE A 32 3.62 5.99 5.79
N GLN A 33 4.49 5.62 6.72
CA GLN A 33 5.08 4.29 6.75
C GLN A 33 4.60 3.54 7.98
N LEU A 34 4.09 2.33 7.76
CA LEU A 34 3.66 1.41 8.82
C LEU A 34 4.65 0.25 8.90
N LYS A 35 5.00 -0.14 10.11
CA LYS A 35 5.93 -1.24 10.35
C LYS A 35 5.32 -2.29 11.27
N GLY A 36 5.67 -3.54 11.02
CA GLY A 36 5.31 -4.68 11.85
C GLY A 36 6.35 -5.79 11.77
N SER A 37 6.19 -6.81 12.62
CA SER A 37 7.12 -7.94 12.69
C SER A 37 6.42 -9.31 12.69
N ASP A 38 5.11 -9.33 12.57
CA ASP A 38 4.29 -10.54 12.53
C ASP A 38 3.50 -10.69 11.22
N ALA A 39 4.03 -10.13 10.14
CA ALA A 39 3.35 -10.14 8.86
C ALA A 39 3.17 -11.58 8.34
N ARG A 40 2.01 -11.81 7.78
CA ARG A 40 1.63 -13.10 7.20
C ARG A 40 0.79 -12.92 5.96
N VAL A 41 0.97 -13.82 5.01
CA VAL A 41 0.17 -13.85 3.79
C VAL A 41 -1.10 -14.64 4.06
N THR A 42 -2.24 -14.07 3.69
CA THR A 42 -3.55 -14.70 3.86
C THR A 42 -4.33 -14.69 2.55
N ARG A 43 -5.42 -15.45 2.52
CA ARG A 43 -6.35 -15.41 1.39
C ARG A 43 -7.09 -14.09 1.34
N VAL A 44 -7.28 -13.58 0.14
CA VAL A 44 -8.13 -12.42 -0.11
C VAL A 44 -9.58 -12.82 0.04
N THR A 45 -10.33 -12.06 0.85
CA THR A 45 -11.77 -12.20 0.99
C THR A 45 -12.50 -11.30 0.00
N GLY A 46 -13.84 -11.47 -0.13
CA GLY A 46 -14.67 -10.55 -0.90
C GLY A 46 -14.60 -9.11 -0.37
N ALA A 47 -14.56 -8.94 0.95
CA ALA A 47 -14.39 -7.64 1.58
C ALA A 47 -13.05 -7.00 1.23
N ASP A 48 -11.98 -7.77 1.20
CA ASP A 48 -10.65 -7.29 0.80
C ASP A 48 -10.63 -6.79 -0.64
N ARG A 49 -11.31 -7.51 -1.54
CA ARG A 49 -11.43 -7.09 -2.96
C ARG A 49 -12.18 -5.78 -3.12
N VAL A 50 -13.22 -5.56 -2.34
CA VAL A 50 -13.97 -4.30 -2.34
C VAL A 50 -13.07 -3.15 -1.87
N ILE A 51 -12.30 -3.35 -0.83
CA ILE A 51 -11.36 -2.35 -0.30
C ILE A 51 -10.28 -2.03 -1.36
N ALA A 52 -9.70 -3.05 -1.99
CA ALA A 52 -8.70 -2.87 -3.04
C ALA A 52 -9.25 -2.07 -4.23
N GLN A 53 -10.48 -2.36 -4.64
CA GLN A 53 -11.13 -1.65 -5.73
C GLN A 53 -11.42 -0.19 -5.38
N ARG A 54 -11.89 0.08 -4.17
CA ARG A 54 -12.09 1.45 -3.66
C ARG A 54 -10.78 2.23 -3.61
N HIS A 55 -9.71 1.58 -3.17
CA HIS A 55 -8.37 2.18 -3.15
C HIS A 55 -7.90 2.54 -4.56
N LEU A 56 -8.09 1.66 -5.53
CA LEU A 56 -7.76 1.95 -6.92
C LEU A 56 -8.55 3.14 -7.47
N GLN A 57 -9.85 3.18 -7.23
CA GLN A 57 -10.71 4.29 -7.67
C GLN A 57 -10.26 5.61 -7.05
N ALA A 58 -9.99 5.64 -5.75
CA ALA A 58 -9.51 6.82 -5.05
C ALA A 58 -8.16 7.30 -5.58
N TRP A 59 -7.26 6.38 -5.87
CA TRP A 59 -5.94 6.68 -6.42
C TRP A 59 -6.05 7.27 -7.83
N VAL A 60 -6.90 6.71 -8.68
CA VAL A 60 -7.17 7.23 -10.04
C VAL A 60 -7.73 8.65 -9.96
N GLN A 61 -8.72 8.88 -9.09
CA GLN A 61 -9.30 10.23 -8.90
C GLN A 61 -8.26 11.22 -8.42
N ASP A 62 -7.41 10.82 -7.50
CA ASP A 62 -6.35 11.68 -6.96
C ASP A 62 -5.33 12.06 -8.05
N LEU A 63 -4.93 11.13 -8.90
CA LEU A 63 -4.05 11.41 -10.04
C LEU A 63 -4.69 12.37 -11.05
N GLN A 64 -6.00 12.27 -11.26
CA GLN A 64 -6.71 13.21 -12.13
C GLN A 64 -6.64 14.65 -11.62
N LEU A 65 -6.59 14.87 -10.31
CA LEU A 65 -6.43 16.20 -9.71
C LEU A 65 -5.10 16.86 -10.10
N ILE A 66 -4.08 16.08 -10.41
CA ILE A 66 -2.76 16.58 -10.81
C ILE A 66 -2.48 16.39 -12.31
N GLY A 67 -3.53 16.15 -13.11
CA GLY A 67 -3.48 16.21 -14.56
C GLY A 67 -3.33 14.88 -15.29
N TYR A 68 -3.33 13.74 -14.61
CA TYR A 68 -3.26 12.45 -15.28
C TYR A 68 -4.65 11.97 -15.71
N ALA A 69 -4.75 11.42 -16.91
CA ALA A 69 -5.97 10.80 -17.39
C ALA A 69 -6.25 9.48 -16.63
N ALA A 70 -7.54 9.16 -16.45
CA ALA A 70 -7.95 7.94 -15.76
C ALA A 70 -7.38 6.67 -16.41
N ASP A 71 -7.39 6.60 -17.73
CA ASP A 71 -6.87 5.45 -18.48
C ASP A 71 -5.37 5.26 -18.26
N PHE A 72 -4.62 6.34 -18.22
CA PHE A 72 -3.18 6.30 -17.91
C PHE A 72 -2.92 5.78 -16.50
N ALA A 73 -3.65 6.30 -15.51
CA ALA A 73 -3.51 5.88 -14.13
C ALA A 73 -3.81 4.39 -13.94
N ARG A 74 -4.87 3.89 -14.59
CA ARG A 74 -5.22 2.46 -14.56
C ARG A 74 -4.19 1.59 -15.27
N ALA A 75 -3.64 2.05 -16.39
CA ALA A 75 -2.61 1.34 -17.12
C ALA A 75 -1.32 1.19 -16.32
N VAL A 76 -0.92 2.23 -15.60
CA VAL A 76 0.27 2.21 -14.72
C VAL A 76 0.09 1.22 -13.57
N ARG A 77 -1.08 1.23 -12.93
CA ARG A 77 -1.37 0.31 -11.83
C ARG A 77 -1.63 -1.11 -12.31
N GLY A 78 -2.25 -1.25 -13.47
CA GLY A 78 -2.66 -2.52 -14.03
C GLY A 78 -3.89 -3.11 -13.36
N GLU A 79 -4.36 -4.22 -13.87
CA GLU A 79 -5.35 -5.06 -13.22
C GLU A 79 -4.63 -6.07 -12.32
N ALA A 80 -5.22 -6.34 -11.16
CA ALA A 80 -4.64 -7.27 -10.20
C ALA A 80 -5.61 -8.42 -9.94
N PRO A 81 -5.77 -9.39 -10.89
CA PRO A 81 -6.68 -10.52 -10.71
C PRO A 81 -6.19 -11.46 -9.61
N ASP A 82 -4.91 -11.46 -9.32
CA ASP A 82 -4.17 -12.42 -8.51
C ASP A 82 -3.72 -11.80 -7.19
N LEU A 83 -4.70 -11.32 -6.42
CA LEU A 83 -4.44 -10.66 -5.15
C LEU A 83 -4.20 -11.66 -4.03
N VAL A 84 -3.26 -11.34 -3.17
CA VAL A 84 -3.11 -11.93 -1.84
C VAL A 84 -3.18 -10.82 -0.79
N ALA A 85 -3.59 -11.19 0.42
CA ALA A 85 -3.62 -10.26 1.54
C ALA A 85 -2.38 -10.47 2.41
N VAL A 86 -1.86 -9.37 2.94
CA VAL A 86 -0.80 -9.38 3.95
C VAL A 86 -1.38 -8.74 5.20
N ALA A 87 -1.42 -9.51 6.28
CA ALA A 87 -1.91 -9.04 7.57
C ALA A 87 -0.75 -8.91 8.54
N PHE A 88 -0.76 -7.86 9.35
CA PHE A 88 0.23 -7.66 10.42
C PHE A 88 -0.34 -6.77 11.51
N THR A 89 0.23 -6.90 12.71
CA THR A 89 -0.07 -5.99 13.81
C THR A 89 0.80 -4.75 13.69
N LEU A 90 0.19 -3.58 13.76
CA LEU A 90 0.92 -2.32 13.69
C LEU A 90 1.82 -2.18 14.93
N ALA A 91 3.13 -2.16 14.72
CA ALA A 91 4.11 -1.92 15.77
C ALA A 91 4.50 -0.45 15.87
N SER A 92 4.70 0.23 14.72
CA SER A 92 5.06 1.64 14.67
C SER A 92 4.61 2.28 13.36
N ALA A 93 4.40 3.59 13.40
CA ALA A 93 4.03 4.39 12.24
C ALA A 93 4.87 5.66 12.19
N PHE A 94 5.23 6.09 11.00
CA PHE A 94 6.08 7.27 10.78
C PHE A 94 5.46 8.16 9.72
N LEU A 95 5.54 9.47 9.94
CA LEU A 95 5.25 10.46 8.92
C LEU A 95 6.47 10.55 7.99
N GLN A 96 6.26 10.31 6.70
CA GLN A 96 7.31 10.34 5.69
C GLN A 96 7.03 11.37 4.59
N THR A 97 6.04 12.24 4.79
CA THR A 97 5.80 13.36 3.89
C THR A 97 7.08 14.18 3.72
N PRO A 98 7.56 14.45 2.49
CA PRO A 98 8.78 15.24 2.28
C PRO A 98 8.69 16.59 2.99
N GLY A 99 9.77 16.91 3.72
CA GLY A 99 9.87 18.16 4.49
C GLY A 99 10.50 17.96 5.86
N PRO A 100 10.49 19.00 6.72
CA PRO A 100 11.17 18.97 8.02
C PRO A 100 10.63 17.91 9.00
N ALA A 101 9.37 17.51 8.86
CA ALA A 101 8.74 16.50 9.72
C ALA A 101 8.93 15.06 9.24
N ALA A 102 9.59 14.83 8.11
CA ALA A 102 9.80 13.48 7.60
C ALA A 102 10.57 12.63 8.62
N GLY A 103 10.11 11.40 8.85
CA GLY A 103 10.71 10.49 9.83
C GLY A 103 10.12 10.61 11.24
N THR A 104 9.19 11.51 11.48
CA THR A 104 8.53 11.65 12.79
C THR A 104 7.69 10.42 13.08
N ARG A 105 7.94 9.79 14.24
CA ARG A 105 7.12 8.67 14.71
C ARG A 105 5.76 9.16 15.16
N LEU A 106 4.70 8.53 14.64
CA LEU A 106 3.33 8.81 15.03
C LEU A 106 2.98 8.04 16.30
N ARG A 107 2.24 8.67 17.18
CA ARG A 107 1.70 8.02 18.39
C ARG A 107 0.46 7.21 18.03
N GLN A 108 0.35 6.07 18.64
CA GLN A 108 -0.84 5.22 18.53
C GLN A 108 -1.93 5.71 19.49
#